data_3bc4818ce48bdbf6110b137955286b07
#
_entry.id   3bc4818ce48bdbf6110b137955286b07
#
_cell.length_a   1.000
_cell.length_b   1.000
_cell.length_c   1.000
_cell.angle_alpha   90.00
_cell.angle_beta   90.00
_cell.angle_gamma   90.00
#
_symmetry.space_group_name_H-M   'P 1'
#
loop_
_entity.id
_entity.type
_entity.pdbx_description
1 polymer ?
#
loop_
_entity_poly.entity_id
_entity_poly.type
_entity_poly.pdbx_seq_one_letter_code
_entity_poly.pdbx_strand_id
1 'polypeptide(L)'
;MNPFQQHGAFSWCELMTPDPEAAQAFYGELLGWTLKAGDVGDMPYTVIEVAGKEIGGMAAPPPSSPNMPPTWGTYITVDDVDTTAAKAQELGGKVLMPPM
;
A
#
# COMPACT_ATOMS: atom_id res chain seq x y z
N MET A 1 10.83 3.55 -17.39
CA MET A 1 10.88 2.45 -16.39
C MET A 1 9.48 2.17 -15.87
N ASN A 2 9.09 0.90 -15.79
CA ASN A 2 7.85 0.51 -15.15
C ASN A 2 8.16 0.03 -13.71
N PRO A 3 7.76 0.78 -12.67
CA PRO A 3 8.09 0.41 -11.29
C PRO A 3 7.57 -0.97 -10.89
N PHE A 4 6.45 -1.42 -11.47
CA PHE A 4 5.89 -2.74 -11.15
C PHE A 4 6.70 -3.90 -11.74
N GLN A 5 7.64 -3.61 -12.60
CA GLN A 5 8.45 -4.61 -13.28
C GLN A 5 9.95 -4.43 -13.02
N GLN A 6 10.32 -3.43 -12.21
CA GLN A 6 11.71 -3.12 -11.95
C GLN A 6 12.08 -3.46 -10.52
N HIS A 7 12.95 -4.45 -10.34
CA HIS A 7 13.44 -4.84 -9.03
C HIS A 7 14.09 -3.64 -8.31
N GLY A 8 13.70 -3.45 -7.06
CA GLY A 8 14.23 -2.35 -6.22
C GLY A 8 13.48 -1.03 -6.35
N ALA A 9 12.51 -0.92 -7.26
CA ALA A 9 11.78 0.33 -7.46
C ALA A 9 10.62 0.45 -6.47
N PHE A 10 10.36 1.68 -5.99
CA PHE A 10 9.11 1.97 -5.29
C PHE A 10 7.96 1.84 -6.28
N SER A 11 6.96 1.04 -5.95
CA SER A 11 5.87 0.75 -6.88
C SER A 11 4.51 1.19 -6.39
N TRP A 12 4.31 1.34 -5.10
CA TRP A 12 2.99 1.64 -4.54
C TRP A 12 3.12 2.25 -3.15
N CYS A 13 2.20 3.16 -2.81
CA CYS A 13 2.06 3.64 -1.45
C CYS A 13 0.63 3.39 -1.00
N GLU A 14 0.46 2.90 0.21
CA GLU A 14 -0.86 2.55 0.72
C GLU A 14 -1.08 3.11 2.10
N LEU A 15 -2.20 3.79 2.27
CA LEU A 15 -2.63 4.26 3.58
C LEU A 15 -3.58 3.23 4.19
N MET A 16 -3.26 2.77 5.38
CA MET A 16 -4.19 2.02 6.20
C MET A 16 -4.70 2.94 7.30
N THR A 17 -6.01 3.10 7.40
CA THR A 17 -6.62 3.98 8.39
C THR A 17 -7.96 3.41 8.84
N PRO A 18 -8.31 3.58 10.12
CA PRO A 18 -9.65 3.20 10.61
C PRO A 18 -10.79 3.98 9.96
N ASP A 19 -10.49 5.14 9.38
CA ASP A 19 -11.49 5.99 8.74
C ASP A 19 -11.07 6.38 7.33
N PRO A 20 -11.20 5.46 6.35
CA PRO A 20 -10.83 5.76 4.97
C PRO A 20 -11.62 6.92 4.36
N GLU A 21 -12.89 7.09 4.73
CA GLU A 21 -13.71 8.18 4.19
C GLU A 21 -13.19 9.55 4.58
N ALA A 22 -12.80 9.73 5.85
CA ALA A 22 -12.23 10.98 6.32
C ALA A 22 -10.89 11.26 5.62
N ALA A 23 -10.07 10.23 5.44
CA ALA A 23 -8.80 10.36 4.74
C ALA A 23 -9.01 10.76 3.27
N GLN A 24 -9.98 10.17 2.60
CA GLN A 24 -10.32 10.51 1.22
C GLN A 24 -10.71 11.98 1.10
N ALA A 25 -11.56 12.47 1.99
CA ALA A 25 -11.98 13.86 1.98
C ALA A 25 -10.80 14.80 2.20
N PHE A 26 -9.95 14.47 3.18
CA PHE A 26 -8.79 15.30 3.52
C PHE A 26 -7.79 15.37 2.36
N TYR A 27 -7.34 14.23 1.86
CA TYR A 27 -6.32 14.19 0.82
C TYR A 27 -6.85 14.62 -0.54
N GLY A 28 -8.09 14.28 -0.85
CA GLY A 28 -8.72 14.73 -2.09
C GLY A 28 -8.76 16.23 -2.19
N GLU A 29 -9.15 16.91 -1.10
CA GLU A 29 -9.19 18.37 -1.06
C GLU A 29 -7.79 18.98 -1.01
N LEU A 30 -6.91 18.42 -0.18
CA LEU A 30 -5.56 18.95 0.01
C LEU A 30 -4.69 18.83 -1.23
N LEU A 31 -4.71 17.68 -1.88
CA LEU A 31 -3.78 17.34 -2.97
C LEU A 31 -4.44 17.22 -4.35
N GLY A 32 -5.76 17.29 -4.40
CA GLY A 32 -6.48 17.15 -5.65
C GLY A 32 -6.47 15.75 -6.23
N TRP A 33 -6.26 14.72 -5.38
CA TRP A 33 -6.25 13.34 -5.83
C TRP A 33 -7.63 12.91 -6.32
N THR A 34 -7.64 12.09 -7.38
CA THR A 34 -8.85 11.38 -7.80
C THR A 34 -8.90 10.06 -7.04
N LEU A 35 -10.02 9.82 -6.38
CA LEU A 35 -10.17 8.66 -5.51
C LEU A 35 -11.27 7.77 -6.07
N LYS A 36 -10.92 6.54 -6.45
CA LYS A 36 -11.85 5.59 -7.03
C LYS A 36 -12.10 4.44 -6.07
N ALA A 37 -13.34 4.33 -5.60
CA ALA A 37 -13.74 3.23 -4.75
C ALA A 37 -13.83 1.94 -5.56
N GLY A 38 -13.41 0.82 -4.94
CA GLY A 38 -13.48 -0.50 -5.53
C GLY A 38 -13.34 -1.54 -4.45
N ASP A 39 -13.16 -2.78 -4.86
CA ASP A 39 -12.99 -3.89 -3.93
C ASP A 39 -11.75 -4.68 -4.31
N VAL A 40 -11.02 -5.15 -3.29
CA VAL A 40 -9.97 -6.14 -3.46
C VAL A 40 -10.45 -7.39 -2.73
N GLY A 41 -10.88 -8.39 -3.47
CA GLY A 41 -11.60 -9.52 -2.90
C GLY A 41 -12.91 -9.03 -2.29
N ASP A 42 -13.14 -9.31 -1.02
CA ASP A 42 -14.34 -8.88 -0.30
C ASP A 42 -14.13 -7.58 0.49
N MET A 43 -12.96 -6.94 0.35
CA MET A 43 -12.61 -5.75 1.14
C MET A 43 -12.72 -4.48 0.32
N PRO A 44 -13.35 -3.43 0.87
CA PRO A 44 -13.34 -2.13 0.22
C PRO A 44 -11.91 -1.60 0.08
N TYR A 45 -11.62 -1.04 -1.08
CA TYR A 45 -10.31 -0.48 -1.37
C TYR A 45 -10.48 0.75 -2.24
N THR A 46 -9.77 1.82 -1.93
CA THR A 46 -9.81 3.03 -2.72
C THR A 46 -8.50 3.22 -3.44
N VAL A 47 -8.55 3.38 -4.76
CA VAL A 47 -7.37 3.64 -5.58
C VAL A 47 -7.17 5.14 -5.71
N ILE A 48 -5.93 5.58 -5.53
CA ILE A 48 -5.53 6.98 -5.67
C ILE A 48 -4.96 7.17 -7.07
N GLU A 49 -5.50 8.15 -7.80
CA GLU A 49 -5.01 8.49 -9.15
C GLU A 49 -4.54 9.94 -9.20
N VAL A 50 -3.46 10.14 -9.93
CA VAL A 50 -2.94 11.48 -10.25
C VAL A 50 -2.70 11.53 -11.77
N ALA A 51 -3.32 12.51 -12.43
CA ALA A 51 -3.20 12.68 -13.88
C ALA A 51 -3.56 11.39 -14.65
N GLY A 52 -4.57 10.68 -14.18
CA GLY A 52 -5.02 9.44 -14.81
C GLY A 52 -4.18 8.21 -14.50
N LYS A 53 -3.19 8.32 -13.64
CA LYS A 53 -2.32 7.20 -13.27
C LYS A 53 -2.59 6.77 -11.84
N GLU A 54 -2.71 5.47 -11.63
CA GLU A 54 -2.85 4.90 -10.30
C GLU A 54 -1.51 4.94 -9.59
N ILE A 55 -1.48 5.57 -8.43
CA ILE A 55 -0.22 5.74 -7.66
C ILE A 55 -0.25 5.11 -6.29
N GLY A 56 -1.40 4.79 -5.76
CA GLY A 56 -1.50 4.25 -4.42
C GLY A 56 -2.93 3.88 -4.06
N GLY A 57 -3.13 3.55 -2.80
CA GLY A 57 -4.44 3.15 -2.32
C GLY A 57 -4.67 3.50 -0.87
N MET A 58 -5.92 3.32 -0.44
CA MET A 58 -6.35 3.50 0.93
C MET A 58 -7.26 2.35 1.33
N ALA A 59 -7.07 1.83 2.53
CA ALA A 59 -7.87 0.74 3.06
C ALA A 59 -8.00 0.84 4.57
N ALA A 60 -8.98 0.13 5.12
CA ALA A 60 -9.08 -0.07 6.55
C ALA A 60 -7.99 -1.05 7.01
N PRO A 61 -7.60 -1.04 8.29
CA PRO A 61 -6.67 -2.02 8.81
C PRO A 61 -7.19 -3.44 8.64
N PRO A 62 -6.29 -4.44 8.54
CA PRO A 62 -6.73 -5.82 8.45
C PRO A 62 -7.47 -6.24 9.74
N PRO A 63 -8.39 -7.23 9.67
CA PRO A 63 -9.10 -7.70 10.85
C PRO A 63 -8.20 -8.17 12.00
N SER A 64 -6.99 -8.62 11.67
CA SER A 64 -6.00 -9.03 12.67
C SER A 64 -5.40 -7.86 13.47
N SER A 65 -5.56 -6.63 12.99
CA SER A 65 -5.01 -5.43 13.63
C SER A 65 -5.97 -4.26 13.50
N PRO A 66 -7.22 -4.38 14.04
CA PRO A 66 -8.26 -3.38 13.81
C PRO A 66 -7.98 -2.02 14.44
N ASN A 67 -7.11 -1.98 15.43
CA ASN A 67 -6.77 -0.76 16.16
C ASN A 67 -5.41 -0.18 15.79
N MET A 68 -4.83 -0.63 14.69
CA MET A 68 -3.53 -0.08 14.29
C MET A 68 -3.66 1.41 13.96
N PRO A 69 -2.68 2.24 14.35
CA PRO A 69 -2.73 3.67 14.03
C PRO A 69 -2.64 3.89 12.52
N PRO A 70 -3.18 5.00 12.02
CA PRO A 70 -3.06 5.32 10.59
C PRO A 70 -1.61 5.32 10.16
N THR A 71 -1.33 4.62 9.06
CA THR A 71 0.05 4.40 8.62
C THR A 71 0.13 4.39 7.10
N TRP A 72 1.11 5.11 6.56
CA TRP A 72 1.48 4.99 5.15
C TRP A 72 2.52 3.89 5.00
N GLY A 73 2.23 2.89 4.15
CA GLY A 73 3.15 1.82 3.82
C GLY A 73 3.67 1.98 2.40
N THR A 74 4.93 1.63 2.20
CA THR A 74 5.58 1.71 0.91
C THR A 74 5.86 0.31 0.39
N TYR A 75 5.59 0.09 -0.89
CA TYR A 75 5.85 -1.19 -1.55
C TYR A 75 7.01 -1.04 -2.51
N ILE A 76 7.91 -1.99 -2.46
CA ILE A 76 9.07 -2.05 -3.35
C ILE A 76 8.96 -3.34 -4.17
N THR A 77 9.07 -3.20 -5.49
CA THR A 77 9.03 -4.34 -6.40
C THR A 77 10.28 -5.18 -6.24
N VAL A 78 10.10 -6.49 -6.15
CA VAL A 78 11.22 -7.44 -6.13
C VAL A 78 10.94 -8.58 -7.10
N ASP A 79 12.00 -9.18 -7.63
CA ASP A 79 11.87 -10.29 -8.59
C ASP A 79 11.27 -11.53 -7.94
N ASP A 80 11.65 -11.80 -6.68
CA ASP A 80 11.18 -12.96 -5.93
C ASP A 80 11.03 -12.58 -4.47
N VAL A 81 9.77 -12.57 -4.00
CA VAL A 81 9.49 -12.12 -2.65
C VAL A 81 10.01 -13.07 -1.57
N ASP A 82 9.99 -14.37 -1.83
CA ASP A 82 10.48 -15.36 -0.86
C ASP A 82 12.00 -15.24 -0.68
N THR A 83 12.73 -15.13 -1.78
CA THR A 83 14.18 -14.94 -1.75
C THR A 83 14.55 -13.64 -1.08
N THR A 84 13.82 -12.57 -1.38
CA THR A 84 14.08 -11.25 -0.79
C THR A 84 13.84 -11.24 0.70
N ALA A 85 12.75 -11.88 1.16
CA ALA A 85 12.46 -11.97 2.60
C ALA A 85 13.57 -12.76 3.33
N ALA A 86 14.03 -13.88 2.76
CA ALA A 86 15.12 -14.67 3.34
C ALA A 86 16.40 -13.85 3.43
N LYS A 87 16.72 -13.12 2.36
CA LYS A 87 17.91 -12.28 2.33
C LYS A 87 17.85 -11.14 3.32
N ALA A 88 16.66 -10.56 3.51
CA ALA A 88 16.48 -9.51 4.50
C ALA A 88 16.83 -10.00 5.90
N GLN A 89 16.42 -11.22 6.25
CA GLN A 89 16.74 -11.81 7.54
C GLN A 89 18.24 -12.09 7.67
N GLU A 90 18.89 -12.59 6.61
CA GLU A 90 20.34 -12.80 6.62
C GLU A 90 21.10 -11.50 6.87
N LEU A 91 20.60 -10.39 6.36
CA LEU A 91 21.22 -9.08 6.51
C LEU A 91 20.87 -8.37 7.80
N GLY A 92 20.15 -9.01 8.70
CA GLY A 92 19.81 -8.47 10.01
C GLY A 92 18.45 -7.80 10.10
N GLY A 93 17.65 -7.88 9.06
CA GLY A 93 16.29 -7.36 9.05
C GLY A 93 15.31 -8.29 9.75
N LYS A 94 14.14 -7.78 10.05
CA LYS A 94 13.08 -8.58 10.65
C LYS A 94 11.89 -8.64 9.71
N VAL A 95 11.43 -9.84 9.39
CA VAL A 95 10.23 -10.05 8.61
C VAL A 95 9.04 -10.03 9.56
N LEU A 96 8.20 -9.00 9.44
CA LEU A 96 7.04 -8.83 10.32
C LEU A 96 5.85 -9.68 9.87
N MET A 97 5.73 -9.91 8.56
CA MET A 97 4.68 -10.72 7.97
C MET A 97 5.31 -11.54 6.84
N PRO A 98 5.11 -12.87 6.83
CA PRO A 98 5.68 -13.68 5.76
C PRO A 98 5.08 -13.34 4.40
N PRO A 99 5.79 -13.63 3.30
CA PRO A 99 5.23 -13.46 1.95
C PRO A 99 3.93 -14.25 1.79
N MET A 100 3.00 -13.64 1.08
CA MET A 100 1.68 -14.24 0.83
C MET A 100 1.43 -14.45 -0.65
#